data_1638ed1d22e7234882c43351cfb34589
#
_entry.id   1638ed1d22e7234882c43351cfb34589
#
_cell.length_a   1.000
_cell.length_b   1.000
_cell.length_c   1.000
_cell.angle_alpha   90.00
_cell.angle_beta   90.00
_cell.angle_gamma   90.00
#
_symmetry.space_group_name_H-M   'P 1'
#
loop_
_entity.id
_entity.type
_entity.pdbx_description
1 polymer ?
#
loop_
_entity_poly.entity_id
_entity_poly.type
_entity_poly.pdbx_seq_one_letter_code
_entity_poly.pdbx_strand_id
1 'polypeptide(L)'
;MAMAIVIAAITATLFGSGCIGNRDTGHVVKLQIAGSTTVLPIAEECTRVFMERHHGSQIYVSGGGSSHGIKSVADGTVDIGDASRDLEDSEKEKCPDLVAHAIARDGVAIIVHPSSPVSDLTIGQVQSIYTGEITNWKDVGGEDSEIMVVSREEGSGTRDCFEQVVLKPIKKEITDHAIIRDSNGKVRATVAGNEKAIGFLSLGYVNPDVKAVKLDDIEPTIENVLNGRYAISRTLWMITKGDPDANEQTFLDFVLSEDGQRIVSEVRFIPVR
;
A
#
# COMPACT_ATOMS: atom_id res chain seq x y z
N MET A 1 14.57 33.28 89.89
CA MET A 1 15.17 32.39 88.88
C MET A 1 14.07 31.95 87.95
N ALA A 2 13.98 32.58 86.80
CA ALA A 2 12.99 32.25 85.74
C ALA A 2 13.75 31.73 84.52
N MET A 3 13.43 30.49 84.11
CA MET A 3 14.05 29.80 83.03
C MET A 3 13.17 30.01 81.79
N ALA A 4 13.68 30.74 80.80
CA ALA A 4 13.00 31.00 79.55
C ALA A 4 13.23 29.81 78.62
N ILE A 5 12.14 29.17 78.11
CA ILE A 5 12.16 28.14 77.12
C ILE A 5 11.98 28.82 75.74
N VAL A 6 13.00 28.71 74.88
CA VAL A 6 12.94 29.17 73.53
C VAL A 6 12.41 28.00 72.68
N ILE A 7 11.23 28.18 72.10
CA ILE A 7 10.67 27.22 71.08
C ILE A 7 11.11 27.69 69.72
N ALA A 8 11.99 26.93 69.07
CA ALA A 8 12.35 27.11 67.62
C ALA A 8 11.28 26.50 66.76
N ALA A 9 10.57 27.32 66.01
CA ALA A 9 9.64 26.88 65.01
C ALA A 9 10.43 26.54 63.70
N ILE A 10 10.47 25.27 63.36
CA ILE A 10 11.02 24.79 62.06
C ILE A 10 9.89 24.84 60.98
N THR A 11 9.93 25.85 60.13
CA THR A 11 9.06 25.91 58.94
C THR A 11 9.65 25.02 57.84
N ALA A 12 9.04 23.85 57.65
CA ALA A 12 9.33 22.97 56.52
C ALA A 12 8.64 23.52 55.28
N THR A 13 9.40 24.11 54.36
CA THR A 13 8.95 24.47 53.03
C THR A 13 8.95 23.20 52.14
N LEU A 14 7.78 22.63 51.94
CA LEU A 14 7.53 21.58 50.90
C LEU A 14 7.65 22.21 49.54
N PHE A 15 8.79 22.04 48.86
CA PHE A 15 8.91 22.22 47.43
C PHE A 15 8.19 21.05 46.76
N GLY A 16 6.93 21.23 46.41
CA GLY A 16 6.24 20.36 45.50
C GLY A 16 6.82 20.51 44.09
N SER A 17 7.73 19.62 43.71
CA SER A 17 8.09 19.44 42.31
C SER A 17 6.87 18.85 41.57
N GLY A 18 5.99 19.73 41.12
CA GLY A 18 4.99 19.37 40.15
C GLY A 18 5.71 19.03 38.85
N CYS A 19 5.80 17.74 38.51
CA CYS A 19 6.00 17.34 37.15
C CYS A 19 4.80 17.86 36.35
N ILE A 20 4.94 19.04 35.76
CA ILE A 20 4.09 19.50 34.67
C ILE A 20 4.46 18.60 33.51
N GLY A 21 3.79 17.44 33.42
CA GLY A 21 3.74 16.68 32.21
C GLY A 21 3.25 17.64 31.14
N ASN A 22 4.11 17.95 30.20
CA ASN A 22 3.76 18.68 28.98
C ASN A 22 2.63 17.87 28.33
N ARG A 23 1.38 18.23 28.62
CA ARG A 23 0.26 17.78 27.83
C ARG A 23 0.47 18.49 26.49
N ASP A 24 1.10 17.79 25.59
CA ASP A 24 1.06 18.14 24.19
C ASP A 24 -0.43 18.25 23.83
N THR A 25 -0.93 19.47 23.76
CA THR A 25 -2.27 19.76 23.24
C THR A 25 -2.16 19.62 21.73
N GLY A 26 -1.75 18.42 21.30
CA GLY A 26 -1.53 18.07 19.92
C GLY A 26 -2.79 18.38 19.12
N HIS A 27 -2.59 18.94 17.95
CA HIS A 27 -3.65 19.17 16.99
C HIS A 27 -4.43 17.86 16.79
N VAL A 28 -5.75 17.89 17.05
CA VAL A 28 -6.64 16.72 16.86
C VAL A 28 -6.94 16.59 15.37
N VAL A 29 -6.41 15.55 14.75
CA VAL A 29 -6.59 15.28 13.33
C VAL A 29 -7.85 14.45 13.11
N LYS A 30 -8.66 14.84 12.12
CA LYS A 30 -9.82 14.06 11.65
C LYS A 30 -9.72 13.91 10.15
N LEU A 31 -9.62 12.67 9.67
CA LEU A 31 -9.47 12.35 8.26
C LEU A 31 -10.24 11.11 7.85
N GLN A 32 -10.71 11.12 6.62
CA GLN A 32 -11.20 9.96 5.89
C GLN A 32 -10.24 9.67 4.73
N ILE A 33 -9.76 8.45 4.65
CA ILE A 33 -8.82 7.99 3.64
C ILE A 33 -9.44 6.80 2.92
N ALA A 34 -9.45 6.81 1.59
CA ALA A 34 -9.98 5.68 0.84
C ALA A 34 -9.20 5.42 -0.44
N GLY A 35 -9.20 4.18 -0.91
CA GLY A 35 -8.69 3.90 -2.25
C GLY A 35 -7.92 2.58 -2.39
N SER A 36 -6.69 2.66 -2.84
CA SER A 36 -5.88 1.51 -3.21
C SER A 36 -5.76 0.46 -2.11
N THR A 37 -6.16 -0.78 -2.42
CA THR A 37 -5.93 -1.92 -1.51
C THR A 37 -4.44 -2.29 -1.39
N THR A 38 -3.57 -1.72 -2.22
CA THR A 38 -2.11 -1.85 -2.08
C THR A 38 -1.58 -0.90 -1.02
N VAL A 39 -2.08 0.34 -0.98
CA VAL A 39 -1.69 1.36 0.01
C VAL A 39 -2.28 1.05 1.39
N LEU A 40 -3.42 0.36 1.42
CA LEU A 40 -4.20 0.09 2.63
C LEU A 40 -3.36 -0.35 3.85
N PRO A 41 -2.43 -1.34 3.78
CA PRO A 41 -1.63 -1.74 4.93
C PRO A 41 -0.72 -0.63 5.46
N ILE A 42 -0.19 0.23 4.58
CA ILE A 42 0.61 1.40 4.97
C ILE A 42 -0.27 2.41 5.69
N ALA A 43 -1.42 2.76 5.08
CA ALA A 43 -2.33 3.75 5.62
C ALA A 43 -2.91 3.31 6.97
N GLU A 44 -3.31 2.03 7.12
CA GLU A 44 -3.84 1.47 8.38
C GLU A 44 -2.79 1.50 9.49
N GLU A 45 -1.55 1.04 9.23
CA GLU A 45 -0.52 0.98 10.26
C GLU A 45 -0.01 2.38 10.63
N CYS A 46 0.18 3.28 9.65
CA CYS A 46 0.49 4.68 9.92
C CYS A 46 -0.61 5.35 10.75
N THR A 47 -1.88 5.12 10.43
CA THR A 47 -3.04 5.64 11.16
C THR A 47 -3.06 5.13 12.60
N ARG A 48 -2.84 3.82 12.80
CA ARG A 48 -2.79 3.22 14.14
C ARG A 48 -1.72 3.89 15.01
N VAL A 49 -0.49 3.96 14.51
CA VAL A 49 0.64 4.55 15.26
C VAL A 49 0.45 6.05 15.45
N PHE A 50 -0.09 6.75 14.45
CA PHE A 50 -0.39 8.19 14.54
C PHE A 50 -1.40 8.47 15.67
N MET A 51 -2.53 7.74 15.69
CA MET A 51 -3.58 7.94 16.71
C MET A 51 -3.12 7.56 18.13
N GLU A 52 -2.19 6.60 18.27
CA GLU A 52 -1.57 6.29 19.55
C GLU A 52 -0.73 7.45 20.11
N ARG A 53 -0.09 8.23 19.24
CA ARG A 53 0.74 9.38 19.61
C ARG A 53 -0.05 10.69 19.70
N HIS A 54 -1.12 10.84 18.91
CA HIS A 54 -1.96 12.04 18.83
C HIS A 54 -3.35 11.75 19.38
N HIS A 55 -3.43 11.70 20.72
CA HIS A 55 -4.67 11.35 21.41
C HIS A 55 -5.85 12.25 21.02
N GLY A 56 -6.98 11.63 20.71
CA GLY A 56 -8.20 12.30 20.25
C GLY A 56 -8.35 12.42 18.75
N SER A 57 -7.30 12.12 17.97
CA SER A 57 -7.40 12.07 16.51
C SER A 57 -8.28 10.90 16.07
N GLN A 58 -8.98 11.07 14.94
CA GLN A 58 -9.92 10.13 14.35
C GLN A 58 -9.63 10.02 12.86
N ILE A 59 -8.97 8.96 12.46
CA ILE A 59 -8.63 8.70 11.06
C ILE A 59 -9.26 7.38 10.65
N TYR A 60 -10.04 7.40 9.58
CA TYR A 60 -10.71 6.23 9.04
C TYR A 60 -10.10 5.88 7.69
N VAL A 61 -9.71 4.62 7.51
CA VAL A 61 -9.09 4.12 6.30
C VAL A 61 -9.96 3.03 5.68
N SER A 62 -10.13 3.06 4.36
CA SER A 62 -10.88 2.05 3.62
C SER A 62 -10.26 1.73 2.27
N GLY A 63 -10.44 0.49 1.81
CA GLY A 63 -10.08 0.07 0.46
C GLY A 63 -11.13 0.48 -0.59
N GLY A 64 -10.93 0.08 -1.85
CA GLY A 64 -11.90 0.33 -2.93
C GLY A 64 -11.25 0.42 -4.32
N GLY A 65 -9.90 0.35 -4.38
CA GLY A 65 -9.14 0.51 -5.63
C GLY A 65 -8.70 1.94 -5.90
N SER A 66 -7.69 2.11 -6.75
CA SER A 66 -7.06 3.42 -7.00
C SER A 66 -8.03 4.42 -7.62
N SER A 67 -8.81 4.01 -8.61
CA SER A 67 -9.80 4.90 -9.24
C SER A 67 -10.89 5.34 -8.25
N HIS A 68 -11.27 4.48 -7.29
CA HIS A 68 -12.19 4.87 -6.21
C HIS A 68 -11.57 5.95 -5.33
N GLY A 69 -10.32 5.77 -4.90
CA GLY A 69 -9.61 6.77 -4.07
C GLY A 69 -9.48 8.12 -4.77
N ILE A 70 -9.00 8.11 -6.02
CA ILE A 70 -8.82 9.32 -6.83
C ILE A 70 -10.16 10.04 -7.04
N LYS A 71 -11.22 9.30 -7.40
CA LYS A 71 -12.55 9.87 -7.57
C LYS A 71 -13.09 10.44 -6.25
N SER A 72 -12.95 9.73 -5.15
CA SER A 72 -13.48 10.15 -3.85
C SER A 72 -12.85 11.44 -3.34
N VAL A 73 -11.51 11.59 -3.49
CA VAL A 73 -10.84 12.84 -3.12
C VAL A 73 -11.20 13.98 -4.10
N ALA A 74 -11.30 13.70 -5.39
CA ALA A 74 -11.72 14.70 -6.38
C ALA A 74 -13.14 15.23 -6.09
N ASP A 75 -14.06 14.35 -5.68
CA ASP A 75 -15.45 14.69 -5.32
C ASP A 75 -15.54 15.30 -3.90
N GLY A 76 -14.45 15.30 -3.10
CA GLY A 76 -14.44 15.80 -1.72
C GLY A 76 -15.21 14.91 -0.74
N THR A 77 -15.38 13.62 -1.04
CA THR A 77 -16.04 12.65 -0.14
C THR A 77 -15.07 12.00 0.84
N VAL A 78 -13.78 12.10 0.58
CA VAL A 78 -12.67 11.77 1.48
C VAL A 78 -11.63 12.88 1.43
N ASP A 79 -10.82 12.98 2.47
CA ASP A 79 -9.77 13.99 2.58
C ASP A 79 -8.53 13.55 1.78
N ILE A 80 -8.16 12.26 1.86
CA ILE A 80 -7.02 11.70 1.15
C ILE A 80 -7.46 10.49 0.31
N GLY A 81 -7.07 10.49 -0.97
CA GLY A 81 -7.28 9.37 -1.89
C GLY A 81 -6.01 8.54 -2.05
N ASP A 82 -6.09 7.23 -1.80
CA ASP A 82 -4.96 6.33 -1.98
C ASP A 82 -4.90 5.75 -3.39
N ALA A 83 -3.74 5.83 -4.04
CA ALA A 83 -3.54 5.24 -5.36
C ALA A 83 -2.22 4.46 -5.46
N SER A 84 -2.23 3.40 -6.27
CA SER A 84 -1.06 2.58 -6.60
C SER A 84 -0.77 2.60 -8.10
N ARG A 85 -1.08 3.70 -8.73
CA ARG A 85 -0.74 4.14 -10.08
C ARG A 85 -0.69 5.66 -10.12
N ASP A 86 -0.09 6.18 -11.16
CA ASP A 86 -0.11 7.63 -11.40
C ASP A 86 -1.53 8.11 -11.75
N LEU A 87 -1.76 9.41 -11.58
CA LEU A 87 -2.96 10.07 -12.08
C LEU A 87 -2.99 10.03 -13.61
N GLU A 88 -4.11 9.59 -14.17
CA GLU A 88 -4.35 9.62 -15.60
C GLU A 88 -4.56 11.05 -16.11
N ASP A 89 -4.27 11.30 -17.39
CA ASP A 89 -4.48 12.62 -17.99
C ASP A 89 -5.96 13.04 -17.92
N SER A 90 -6.87 12.11 -18.12
CA SER A 90 -8.32 12.32 -17.96
C SER A 90 -8.74 12.74 -16.54
N GLU A 91 -8.03 12.29 -15.51
CA GLU A 91 -8.25 12.64 -14.11
C GLU A 91 -7.70 14.05 -13.81
N LYS A 92 -6.48 14.34 -14.30
CA LYS A 92 -5.87 15.66 -14.21
C LYS A 92 -6.65 16.75 -14.97
N GLU A 93 -7.23 16.39 -16.13
CA GLU A 93 -8.07 17.31 -16.89
C GLU A 93 -9.40 17.64 -16.17
N LYS A 94 -10.01 16.62 -15.53
CA LYS A 94 -11.26 16.78 -14.80
C LYS A 94 -11.09 17.48 -13.46
N CYS A 95 -9.97 17.27 -12.78
CA CYS A 95 -9.65 17.81 -11.47
C CYS A 95 -8.18 18.22 -11.42
N PRO A 96 -7.83 19.39 -12.00
CA PRO A 96 -6.43 19.81 -12.16
C PRO A 96 -5.75 20.20 -10.85
N ASP A 97 -6.49 20.31 -9.77
CA ASP A 97 -6.03 20.61 -8.42
C ASP A 97 -5.67 19.35 -7.59
N LEU A 98 -5.71 18.15 -8.17
CA LEU A 98 -5.22 16.96 -7.47
C LEU A 98 -3.71 16.99 -7.30
N VAL A 99 -3.25 16.84 -6.06
CA VAL A 99 -1.83 16.80 -5.68
C VAL A 99 -1.46 15.42 -5.19
N ALA A 100 -0.50 14.76 -5.86
CA ALA A 100 -0.06 13.41 -5.53
C ALA A 100 1.23 13.45 -4.69
N HIS A 101 1.20 12.84 -3.50
CA HIS A 101 2.31 12.73 -2.56
C HIS A 101 2.86 11.30 -2.61
N ALA A 102 4.10 11.13 -3.07
CA ALA A 102 4.76 9.83 -3.10
C ALA A 102 5.06 9.36 -1.67
N ILE A 103 4.51 8.22 -1.26
CA ILE A 103 4.67 7.69 0.10
C ILE A 103 5.48 6.40 0.18
N ALA A 104 5.50 5.61 -0.90
CA ALA A 104 6.23 4.36 -0.99
C ALA A 104 6.46 3.96 -2.45
N ARG A 105 7.30 2.93 -2.67
CA ARG A 105 7.42 2.23 -3.96
C ARG A 105 7.05 0.77 -3.77
N ASP A 106 6.64 0.11 -4.85
CA ASP A 106 6.14 -1.26 -4.85
C ASP A 106 6.48 -1.97 -6.16
N GLY A 107 6.56 -3.30 -6.11
CA GLY A 107 6.59 -4.17 -7.28
C GLY A 107 5.30 -4.97 -7.41
N VAL A 108 4.94 -5.36 -8.63
CA VAL A 108 3.81 -6.28 -8.87
C VAL A 108 4.36 -7.65 -9.21
N ALA A 109 4.21 -8.61 -8.30
CA ALA A 109 4.67 -9.98 -8.46
C ALA A 109 3.63 -10.83 -9.19
N ILE A 110 4.10 -11.67 -10.13
CA ILE A 110 3.33 -12.79 -10.65
C ILE A 110 3.38 -13.92 -9.65
N ILE A 111 2.24 -14.48 -9.29
CA ILE A 111 2.14 -15.52 -8.27
C ILE A 111 1.43 -16.76 -8.77
N VAL A 112 1.84 -17.90 -8.25
CA VAL A 112 1.23 -19.21 -8.45
C VAL A 112 1.05 -19.91 -7.09
N HIS A 113 0.33 -21.02 -7.09
CA HIS A 113 0.21 -21.88 -5.90
C HIS A 113 1.62 -22.40 -5.46
N PRO A 114 1.90 -22.56 -4.16
CA PRO A 114 3.21 -23.01 -3.68
C PRO A 114 3.68 -24.35 -4.23
N SER A 115 2.75 -25.27 -4.52
CA SER A 115 3.06 -26.60 -5.10
C SER A 115 3.38 -26.56 -6.61
N SER A 116 3.11 -25.44 -7.30
CA SER A 116 3.38 -25.34 -8.74
C SER A 116 4.86 -25.58 -9.04
N PRO A 117 5.24 -26.43 -10.03
CA PRO A 117 6.63 -26.60 -10.43
C PRO A 117 7.19 -25.38 -11.17
N VAL A 118 6.33 -24.51 -11.71
CA VAL A 118 6.74 -23.30 -12.45
C VAL A 118 7.33 -22.29 -11.47
N SER A 119 8.58 -21.87 -11.72
CA SER A 119 9.32 -20.91 -10.88
C SER A 119 9.84 -19.71 -11.65
N ASP A 120 9.75 -19.74 -12.97
CA ASP A 120 10.19 -18.67 -13.85
C ASP A 120 9.28 -18.63 -15.07
N LEU A 121 8.92 -17.43 -15.51
CA LEU A 121 8.16 -17.17 -16.73
C LEU A 121 8.79 -16.00 -17.46
N THR A 122 8.91 -16.10 -18.78
CA THR A 122 9.25 -14.92 -19.57
C THR A 122 8.07 -13.96 -19.65
N ILE A 123 8.34 -12.67 -19.88
CA ILE A 123 7.28 -11.70 -20.08
C ILE A 123 6.35 -12.10 -21.24
N GLY A 124 6.88 -12.69 -22.30
CA GLY A 124 6.10 -13.23 -23.44
C GLY A 124 5.16 -14.37 -23.04
N GLN A 125 5.60 -15.27 -22.15
CA GLN A 125 4.73 -16.32 -21.60
C GLN A 125 3.62 -15.74 -20.73
N VAL A 126 3.93 -14.75 -19.88
CA VAL A 126 2.91 -14.05 -19.07
C VAL A 126 1.91 -13.34 -19.99
N GLN A 127 2.38 -12.68 -21.05
CA GLN A 127 1.51 -12.08 -22.09
C GLN A 127 0.56 -13.12 -22.67
N SER A 128 1.09 -14.23 -23.18
CA SER A 128 0.28 -15.27 -23.83
C SER A 128 -0.69 -15.97 -22.85
N ILE A 129 -0.33 -16.12 -21.58
CA ILE A 129 -1.25 -16.64 -20.57
C ILE A 129 -2.40 -15.65 -20.31
N TYR A 130 -2.08 -14.38 -20.08
CA TYR A 130 -3.10 -13.37 -19.76
C TYR A 130 -3.96 -12.94 -20.94
N THR A 131 -3.53 -13.20 -22.17
CA THR A 131 -4.36 -13.03 -23.40
C THR A 131 -5.16 -14.29 -23.75
N GLY A 132 -4.93 -15.42 -23.06
CA GLY A 132 -5.59 -16.68 -23.35
C GLY A 132 -5.02 -17.46 -24.55
N GLU A 133 -3.84 -17.09 -25.05
CA GLU A 133 -3.12 -17.81 -26.10
C GLU A 133 -2.48 -19.10 -25.56
N ILE A 134 -1.94 -19.05 -24.33
CA ILE A 134 -1.49 -20.22 -23.56
C ILE A 134 -2.53 -20.49 -22.46
N THR A 135 -3.15 -21.66 -22.52
CA THR A 135 -4.21 -22.08 -21.60
C THR A 135 -3.86 -23.34 -20.80
N ASN A 136 -2.69 -23.92 -21.02
CA ASN A 136 -2.27 -25.13 -20.35
C ASN A 136 -0.86 -24.95 -19.74
N TRP A 137 -0.70 -25.34 -18.48
CA TRP A 137 0.56 -25.21 -17.75
C TRP A 137 1.74 -25.98 -18.38
N LYS A 138 1.48 -27.10 -19.11
CA LYS A 138 2.54 -27.86 -19.79
C LYS A 138 3.31 -27.03 -20.83
N ASP A 139 2.66 -26.01 -21.40
CA ASP A 139 3.26 -25.16 -22.43
C ASP A 139 4.32 -24.20 -21.87
N VAL A 140 4.36 -24.09 -20.54
CA VAL A 140 5.32 -23.26 -19.78
C VAL A 140 6.08 -24.05 -18.71
N GLY A 141 6.19 -25.38 -18.88
CA GLY A 141 6.98 -26.26 -18.01
C GLY A 141 6.27 -26.73 -16.74
N GLY A 142 4.96 -26.56 -16.66
CA GLY A 142 4.11 -27.09 -15.60
C GLY A 142 3.49 -28.44 -15.94
N GLU A 143 2.49 -28.83 -15.16
CA GLU A 143 1.74 -30.06 -15.35
C GLU A 143 0.74 -29.93 -16.52
N ASP A 144 0.26 -31.06 -17.06
CA ASP A 144 -0.80 -31.04 -18.08
C ASP A 144 -2.16 -30.71 -17.44
N SER A 145 -2.38 -29.43 -17.20
CA SER A 145 -3.59 -28.89 -16.60
C SER A 145 -3.91 -27.49 -17.11
N GLU A 146 -5.21 -27.16 -17.16
CA GLU A 146 -5.68 -25.85 -17.59
C GLU A 146 -5.21 -24.74 -16.62
N ILE A 147 -4.82 -23.58 -17.19
CA ILE A 147 -4.44 -22.40 -16.41
C ILE A 147 -5.69 -21.61 -16.00
N MET A 148 -5.86 -21.36 -14.68
CA MET A 148 -6.87 -20.47 -14.16
C MET A 148 -6.28 -19.07 -13.98
N VAL A 149 -6.59 -18.15 -14.88
CA VAL A 149 -6.12 -16.76 -14.80
C VAL A 149 -6.93 -15.98 -13.78
N VAL A 150 -6.24 -15.33 -12.84
CA VAL A 150 -6.84 -14.45 -11.84
C VAL A 150 -6.36 -13.03 -12.10
N SER A 151 -7.31 -12.11 -12.21
CA SER A 151 -7.06 -10.69 -12.42
C SER A 151 -7.74 -9.82 -11.39
N ARG A 152 -7.52 -8.54 -11.48
CA ARG A 152 -8.15 -7.51 -10.67
C ARG A 152 -9.27 -6.81 -11.45
N GLU A 153 -10.14 -6.16 -10.69
CA GLU A 153 -11.23 -5.31 -11.19
C GLU A 153 -10.70 -4.11 -11.98
N GLU A 154 -11.57 -3.52 -12.79
CA GLU A 154 -11.30 -2.21 -13.40
C GLU A 154 -11.12 -1.14 -12.31
N GLY A 155 -10.21 -0.19 -12.54
CA GLY A 155 -9.86 0.82 -11.55
C GLY A 155 -8.88 0.37 -10.46
N SER A 156 -8.39 -0.88 -10.55
CA SER A 156 -7.29 -1.35 -9.72
C SER A 156 -5.95 -0.84 -10.25
N GLY A 157 -5.25 -0.02 -9.47
CA GLY A 157 -3.90 0.43 -9.83
C GLY A 157 -2.88 -0.72 -9.95
N THR A 158 -3.15 -1.89 -9.36
CA THR A 158 -2.32 -3.09 -9.55
C THR A 158 -2.53 -3.69 -10.93
N ARG A 159 -3.80 -3.74 -11.39
CA ARG A 159 -4.12 -4.14 -12.77
C ARG A 159 -3.53 -3.14 -13.76
N ASP A 160 -3.72 -1.85 -13.53
CA ASP A 160 -3.19 -0.82 -14.43
C ASP A 160 -1.67 -0.92 -14.57
N CYS A 161 -0.94 -1.08 -13.47
CA CYS A 161 0.51 -1.27 -13.50
C CYS A 161 0.91 -2.54 -14.28
N PHE A 162 0.23 -3.65 -14.06
CA PHE A 162 0.45 -4.90 -14.78
C PHE A 162 0.18 -4.71 -16.28
N GLU A 163 -0.98 -4.18 -16.65
CA GLU A 163 -1.36 -3.97 -18.06
C GLU A 163 -0.40 -3.02 -18.78
N GLN A 164 0.04 -1.94 -18.13
CA GLN A 164 0.98 -0.98 -18.69
C GLN A 164 2.30 -1.63 -19.13
N VAL A 165 2.82 -2.53 -18.30
CA VAL A 165 4.12 -3.15 -18.52
C VAL A 165 4.00 -4.41 -19.39
N VAL A 166 2.96 -5.21 -19.18
CA VAL A 166 2.84 -6.55 -19.79
C VAL A 166 2.02 -6.51 -21.07
N LEU A 167 0.87 -5.89 -21.10
CA LEU A 167 -0.11 -6.05 -22.20
C LEU A 167 -0.17 -4.88 -23.17
N LYS A 168 -0.05 -3.63 -22.69
CA LYS A 168 -0.10 -2.44 -23.56
C LYS A 168 1.01 -2.42 -24.62
N PRO A 169 2.27 -2.87 -24.36
CA PRO A 169 3.29 -2.94 -25.40
C PRO A 169 2.91 -3.81 -26.59
N ILE A 170 2.09 -4.84 -26.37
CA ILE A 170 1.59 -5.73 -27.42
C ILE A 170 0.15 -5.40 -27.86
N LYS A 171 -0.44 -4.31 -27.32
CA LYS A 171 -1.80 -3.83 -27.65
C LYS A 171 -2.88 -4.90 -27.45
N LYS A 172 -2.80 -5.63 -26.36
CA LYS A 172 -3.74 -6.68 -25.97
C LYS A 172 -4.36 -6.37 -24.63
N GLU A 173 -5.45 -7.07 -24.31
CA GLU A 173 -6.20 -6.98 -23.05
C GLU A 173 -6.18 -8.33 -22.33
N ILE A 174 -6.55 -8.32 -21.05
CA ILE A 174 -6.70 -9.54 -20.27
C ILE A 174 -7.88 -10.35 -20.83
N THR A 175 -7.73 -11.65 -20.92
CA THR A 175 -8.78 -12.56 -21.38
C THR A 175 -10.07 -12.43 -20.58
N ASP A 176 -11.21 -12.49 -21.25
CA ASP A 176 -12.55 -12.45 -20.60
C ASP A 176 -12.82 -13.65 -19.69
N HIS A 177 -12.01 -14.71 -19.80
CA HIS A 177 -12.09 -15.89 -18.92
C HIS A 177 -11.39 -15.70 -17.57
N ALA A 178 -10.73 -14.55 -17.35
CA ALA A 178 -10.05 -14.28 -16.09
C ALA A 178 -11.04 -14.13 -14.92
N ILE A 179 -10.71 -14.74 -13.80
CA ILE A 179 -11.45 -14.56 -12.55
C ILE A 179 -11.09 -13.23 -11.93
N ILE A 180 -12.05 -12.34 -11.80
CA ILE A 180 -11.84 -11.00 -11.26
C ILE A 180 -11.92 -11.00 -9.72
N ARG A 181 -10.97 -10.32 -9.07
CA ARG A 181 -10.92 -10.09 -7.62
C ARG A 181 -10.71 -8.62 -7.32
N ASP A 182 -11.40 -8.13 -6.29
CA ASP A 182 -11.45 -6.71 -5.91
C ASP A 182 -10.36 -6.27 -4.90
N SER A 183 -9.39 -7.14 -4.61
CA SER A 183 -8.28 -6.79 -3.71
C SER A 183 -7.07 -7.72 -3.87
N ASN A 184 -5.87 -7.23 -3.48
CA ASN A 184 -4.66 -8.06 -3.41
C ASN A 184 -4.86 -9.28 -2.50
N GLY A 185 -5.54 -9.11 -1.37
CA GLY A 185 -5.85 -10.20 -0.45
C GLY A 185 -6.71 -11.30 -1.07
N LYS A 186 -7.74 -10.94 -1.86
CA LYS A 186 -8.60 -11.92 -2.54
C LYS A 186 -7.88 -12.60 -3.71
N VAL A 187 -7.01 -11.91 -4.44
CA VAL A 187 -6.13 -12.55 -5.44
C VAL A 187 -5.26 -13.61 -4.75
N ARG A 188 -4.55 -13.22 -3.67
CA ARG A 188 -3.73 -14.15 -2.90
C ARG A 188 -4.51 -15.38 -2.44
N ALA A 189 -5.66 -15.18 -1.80
CA ALA A 189 -6.50 -16.27 -1.31
C ALA A 189 -6.99 -17.19 -2.45
N THR A 190 -7.32 -16.63 -3.62
CA THR A 190 -7.75 -17.42 -4.78
C THR A 190 -6.60 -18.28 -5.32
N VAL A 191 -5.40 -17.74 -5.44
CA VAL A 191 -4.22 -18.48 -5.91
C VAL A 191 -3.76 -19.52 -4.88
N ALA A 192 -3.78 -19.17 -3.59
CA ALA A 192 -3.46 -20.10 -2.50
C ALA A 192 -4.43 -21.30 -2.42
N GLY A 193 -5.67 -21.11 -2.84
CA GLY A 193 -6.71 -22.15 -2.82
C GLY A 193 -6.82 -22.98 -4.11
N ASN A 194 -5.98 -22.73 -5.13
CA ASN A 194 -6.08 -23.45 -6.40
C ASN A 194 -4.72 -23.64 -7.07
N GLU A 195 -4.28 -24.90 -7.17
CA GLU A 195 -2.99 -25.29 -7.77
C GLU A 195 -2.83 -24.91 -9.24
N LYS A 196 -3.95 -24.64 -9.94
CA LYS A 196 -3.96 -24.28 -11.38
C LYS A 196 -3.95 -22.75 -11.59
N ALA A 197 -4.01 -21.97 -10.50
CA ALA A 197 -4.15 -20.53 -10.60
C ALA A 197 -2.83 -19.81 -10.86
N ILE A 198 -2.92 -18.77 -11.68
CA ILE A 198 -1.92 -17.71 -11.80
C ILE A 198 -2.59 -16.38 -11.49
N GLY A 199 -1.90 -15.50 -10.76
CA GLY A 199 -2.38 -14.17 -10.44
C GLY A 199 -1.25 -13.16 -10.39
N PHE A 200 -1.59 -11.89 -10.20
CA PHE A 200 -0.63 -10.85 -9.89
C PHE A 200 -1.11 -10.00 -8.72
N LEU A 201 -0.19 -9.57 -7.89
CA LEU A 201 -0.48 -8.73 -6.72
C LEU A 201 0.76 -7.91 -6.32
N SER A 202 0.54 -6.94 -5.43
CA SER A 202 1.62 -6.17 -4.82
C SER A 202 2.63 -7.07 -4.10
N LEU A 203 3.90 -6.79 -4.26
CA LEU A 203 5.00 -7.53 -3.61
C LEU A 203 4.85 -7.58 -2.09
N GLY A 204 4.33 -6.50 -1.47
CA GLY A 204 4.03 -6.46 -0.03
C GLY A 204 3.01 -7.49 0.45
N TYR A 205 2.19 -8.05 -0.46
CA TYR A 205 1.20 -9.08 -0.16
C TYR A 205 1.70 -10.52 -0.35
N VAL A 206 2.92 -10.71 -0.86
CA VAL A 206 3.50 -12.04 -1.01
C VAL A 206 3.83 -12.62 0.37
N ASN A 207 3.35 -13.83 0.63
CA ASN A 207 3.61 -14.58 1.85
C ASN A 207 3.74 -16.08 1.50
N PRO A 208 4.02 -16.98 2.46
CA PRO A 208 4.17 -18.41 2.20
C PRO A 208 2.95 -19.13 1.59
N ASP A 209 1.75 -18.53 1.60
CA ASP A 209 0.55 -19.11 1.00
C ASP A 209 0.61 -19.10 -0.54
N VAL A 210 1.49 -18.31 -1.14
CA VAL A 210 1.67 -18.22 -2.59
C VAL A 210 3.16 -18.17 -2.94
N LYS A 211 3.49 -18.64 -4.15
CA LYS A 211 4.84 -18.55 -4.69
C LYS A 211 4.93 -17.45 -5.73
N ALA A 212 5.78 -16.46 -5.50
CA ALA A 212 6.15 -15.51 -6.53
C ALA A 212 7.10 -16.18 -7.53
N VAL A 213 6.84 -16.02 -8.82
CA VAL A 213 7.69 -16.54 -9.88
C VAL A 213 8.63 -15.45 -10.40
N LYS A 214 9.80 -15.85 -10.90
CA LYS A 214 10.70 -14.94 -11.61
C LYS A 214 10.04 -14.47 -12.89
N LEU A 215 10.44 -13.29 -13.34
CA LEU A 215 10.08 -12.74 -14.65
C LEU A 215 11.37 -12.49 -15.43
N ASP A 216 11.58 -13.21 -16.52
CA ASP A 216 12.81 -13.18 -17.32
C ASP A 216 14.06 -13.39 -16.42
N ASP A 217 14.08 -14.46 -15.62
CA ASP A 217 15.12 -14.82 -14.65
C ASP A 217 15.32 -13.81 -13.49
N ILE A 218 14.49 -12.76 -13.40
CA ILE A 218 14.57 -11.73 -12.34
C ILE A 218 13.56 -12.03 -11.24
N GLU A 219 14.05 -12.20 -10.01
CA GLU A 219 13.18 -12.38 -8.83
C GLU A 219 12.45 -11.08 -8.47
N PRO A 220 11.15 -11.15 -8.12
CA PRO A 220 10.40 -10.00 -7.60
C PRO A 220 10.81 -9.69 -6.16
N THR A 221 11.94 -9.02 -6.00
CA THR A 221 12.48 -8.60 -4.71
C THR A 221 12.53 -7.08 -4.59
N ILE A 222 12.55 -6.59 -3.35
CA ILE A 222 12.75 -5.15 -3.06
C ILE A 222 14.01 -4.64 -3.75
N GLU A 223 15.11 -5.39 -3.67
CA GLU A 223 16.38 -5.02 -4.29
C GLU A 223 16.25 -4.88 -5.82
N ASN A 224 15.62 -5.86 -6.48
CA ASN A 224 15.46 -5.84 -7.93
C ASN A 224 14.48 -4.75 -8.41
N VAL A 225 13.51 -4.37 -7.58
CA VAL A 225 12.65 -3.19 -7.82
C VAL A 225 13.46 -1.91 -7.70
N LEU A 226 14.26 -1.76 -6.64
CA LEU A 226 15.06 -0.55 -6.38
C LEU A 226 16.11 -0.29 -7.45
N ASN A 227 16.79 -1.33 -7.92
CA ASN A 227 17.83 -1.21 -8.95
C ASN A 227 17.28 -1.23 -10.39
N GLY A 228 15.94 -1.26 -10.55
CA GLY A 228 15.26 -1.22 -11.85
C GLY A 228 15.37 -2.50 -12.69
N ARG A 229 15.85 -3.61 -12.10
CA ARG A 229 15.93 -4.90 -12.80
C ARG A 229 14.57 -5.57 -12.95
N TYR A 230 13.70 -5.46 -11.92
CA TYR A 230 12.34 -6.00 -11.99
C TYR A 230 11.40 -5.00 -12.67
N ALA A 231 10.84 -5.40 -13.81
CA ALA A 231 10.16 -4.50 -14.73
C ALA A 231 8.84 -3.93 -14.20
N ILE A 232 8.07 -4.74 -13.43
CA ILE A 232 6.72 -4.35 -12.99
C ILE A 232 6.81 -3.65 -11.64
N SER A 233 7.06 -2.34 -11.67
CA SER A 233 7.21 -1.51 -10.47
C SER A 233 6.45 -0.20 -10.59
N ARG A 234 6.14 0.43 -9.43
CA ARG A 234 5.32 1.64 -9.36
C ARG A 234 5.60 2.46 -8.12
N THR A 235 5.12 3.69 -8.11
CA THR A 235 5.01 4.55 -6.93
C THR A 235 3.62 4.39 -6.31
N LEU A 236 3.56 4.48 -4.99
CA LEU A 236 2.33 4.51 -4.21
C LEU A 236 2.09 5.95 -3.73
N TRP A 237 0.85 6.39 -3.82
CA TRP A 237 0.47 7.77 -3.64
C TRP A 237 -0.62 7.93 -2.60
N MET A 238 -0.50 8.99 -1.80
CA MET A 238 -1.61 9.66 -1.12
C MET A 238 -1.90 10.95 -1.89
N ILE A 239 -3.17 11.21 -2.18
CA ILE A 239 -3.60 12.29 -3.08
C ILE A 239 -4.53 13.21 -2.32
N THR A 240 -4.28 14.51 -2.38
CA THR A 240 -5.14 15.55 -1.82
C THR A 240 -5.77 16.39 -2.93
N LYS A 241 -6.85 17.12 -2.61
CA LYS A 241 -7.45 18.09 -3.51
C LYS A 241 -6.96 19.50 -3.17
N GLY A 242 -6.05 20.01 -3.96
CA GLY A 242 -5.28 21.22 -3.67
C GLY A 242 -4.14 20.95 -2.71
N ASP A 243 -3.53 22.05 -2.23
CA ASP A 243 -2.54 21.98 -1.17
C ASP A 243 -3.17 21.35 0.08
N PRO A 244 -2.46 20.44 0.78
CA PRO A 244 -3.00 19.79 1.98
C PRO A 244 -3.44 20.80 3.02
N ASP A 245 -4.60 20.58 3.63
CA ASP A 245 -5.01 21.31 4.81
C ASP A 245 -4.15 20.97 6.04
N ALA A 246 -4.39 21.59 7.18
CA ALA A 246 -3.60 21.37 8.39
C ALA A 246 -3.70 19.91 8.92
N ASN A 247 -4.83 19.23 8.73
CA ASN A 247 -5.01 17.85 9.14
C ASN A 247 -4.28 16.89 8.19
N GLU A 248 -4.49 17.07 6.90
CA GLU A 248 -3.86 16.31 5.82
C GLU A 248 -2.34 16.45 5.90
N GLN A 249 -1.84 17.69 6.01
CA GLN A 249 -0.41 17.98 6.10
C GLN A 249 0.22 17.30 7.32
N THR A 250 -0.42 17.38 8.49
CA THR A 250 0.09 16.77 9.73
C THR A 250 0.20 15.25 9.58
N PHE A 251 -0.77 14.60 8.95
CA PHE A 251 -0.73 13.16 8.70
C PHE A 251 0.28 12.78 7.62
N LEU A 252 0.33 13.53 6.52
CA LEU A 252 1.32 13.31 5.44
C LEU A 252 2.75 13.50 5.93
N ASP A 253 3.01 14.51 6.76
CA ASP A 253 4.32 14.72 7.40
C ASP A 253 4.72 13.53 8.27
N PHE A 254 3.77 12.95 9.01
CA PHE A 254 4.02 11.74 9.78
C PHE A 254 4.34 10.54 8.86
N VAL A 255 3.55 10.29 7.82
CA VAL A 255 3.79 9.19 6.86
C VAL A 255 5.16 9.32 6.20
N LEU A 256 5.57 10.55 5.88
CA LEU A 256 6.86 10.86 5.24
C LEU A 256 8.02 11.04 6.23
N SER A 257 7.76 11.01 7.53
CA SER A 257 8.81 11.05 8.57
C SER A 257 9.63 9.76 8.59
N GLU A 258 10.75 9.78 9.33
CA GLU A 258 11.57 8.58 9.56
C GLU A 258 10.74 7.43 10.18
N ASP A 259 9.85 7.74 11.14
CA ASP A 259 8.96 6.76 11.76
C ASP A 259 7.94 6.19 10.77
N GLY A 260 7.30 7.03 9.96
CA GLY A 260 6.37 6.60 8.93
C GLY A 260 7.04 5.75 7.85
N GLN A 261 8.23 6.13 7.42
CA GLN A 261 8.98 5.36 6.42
C GLN A 261 9.56 4.05 6.98
N ARG A 262 9.81 3.97 8.29
CA ARG A 262 10.08 2.70 8.97
C ARG A 262 8.85 1.78 8.94
N ILE A 263 7.65 2.32 9.21
CA ILE A 263 6.38 1.56 9.09
C ILE A 263 6.22 1.03 7.66
N VAL A 264 6.49 1.84 6.64
CA VAL A 264 6.46 1.40 5.23
C VAL A 264 7.33 0.14 5.03
N SER A 265 8.55 0.12 5.59
CA SER A 265 9.44 -1.05 5.53
C SER A 265 8.90 -2.24 6.31
N GLU A 266 8.36 -2.03 7.50
CA GLU A 266 7.81 -3.07 8.38
C GLU A 266 6.61 -3.78 7.72
N VAL A 267 5.78 -3.05 6.97
CA VAL A 267 4.67 -3.61 6.19
C VAL A 267 5.10 -4.07 4.79
N ARG A 268 6.42 -4.22 4.55
CA ARG A 268 7.05 -4.82 3.37
C ARG A 268 6.91 -4.01 2.08
N PHE A 269 6.81 -2.71 2.19
CA PHE A 269 6.93 -1.80 1.05
C PHE A 269 8.29 -1.08 1.05
N ILE A 270 8.57 -0.36 -0.01
CA ILE A 270 9.85 0.31 -0.23
C ILE A 270 9.69 1.78 0.14
N PRO A 271 10.44 2.29 1.13
CA PRO A 271 10.44 3.71 1.47
C PRO A 271 10.84 4.62 0.29
N VAL A 272 10.38 5.86 0.34
CA VAL A 272 10.77 6.91 -0.64
C VAL A 272 11.94 7.76 -0.15
N ARG A 273 12.31 7.61 1.12
CA ARG A 273 13.42 8.34 1.78
C ARG A 273 14.29 7.39 2.57
#